data_dcc622288cecab2bc473bcb6ffcd04e0
#
_entry.id   dcc622288cecab2bc473bcb6ffcd04e0
#
_cell.length_a   1.000
_cell.length_b   1.000
_cell.length_c   1.000
_cell.angle_alpha   90.00
_cell.angle_beta   90.00
_cell.angle_gamma   90.00
#
_symmetry.space_group_name_H-M   'P 1'
#
loop_
_entity.id
_entity.type
_entity.pdbx_description
1 polymer ?
#
loop_
_entity_poly.entity_id
_entity_poly.type
_entity_poly.pdbx_seq_one_letter_code
_entity_poly.pdbx_strand_id
1 'polypeptide(L)'
;DKHGFIDWHNMKYLNRALEPLIEKLESYKLSNNFEQAFFLSATLLEEMTKAFDFADDSNGDIGYFVDSALEALHDIVSSDNLDATLKKEIFEYCIQIYNKKLFSGWDWHLGILEVAEKLVESEKEVDVLISCLQKTKDGYETEAAQVTILNLLQKYKTPAEVHQFINKNISNYR
;
A
#
# COMPACT_ATOMS: atom_id res chain seq x y z
N ASP A 1 21.66 1.24 -22.85
CA ASP A 1 21.05 2.06 -23.88
C ASP A 1 21.65 3.47 -23.91
N LYS A 2 21.68 4.09 -25.10
CA LYS A 2 22.29 5.43 -25.31
C LYS A 2 21.60 6.56 -24.55
N HIS A 3 20.46 6.30 -23.90
CA HIS A 3 19.63 7.30 -23.20
C HIS A 3 19.25 6.90 -21.77
N GLY A 4 19.83 5.86 -21.20
CA GLY A 4 19.53 5.43 -19.84
C GLY A 4 18.21 4.68 -19.67
N PHE A 5 17.48 4.38 -20.77
CA PHE A 5 16.24 3.60 -20.73
C PHE A 5 16.54 2.11 -20.87
N ILE A 6 15.92 1.29 -20.02
CA ILE A 6 16.02 -0.17 -20.06
C ILE A 6 14.86 -0.69 -20.90
N ASP A 7 15.16 -1.21 -22.09
CA ASP A 7 14.17 -1.84 -22.96
C ASP A 7 13.76 -3.25 -22.46
N TRP A 8 12.65 -3.77 -22.97
CA TRP A 8 12.08 -5.05 -22.56
C TRP A 8 13.04 -6.23 -22.68
N HIS A 9 13.94 -6.24 -23.66
CA HIS A 9 14.95 -7.31 -23.83
C HIS A 9 15.98 -7.31 -22.69
N ASN A 10 16.23 -6.14 -22.11
CA ASN A 10 17.22 -5.93 -21.07
C ASN A 10 16.63 -6.02 -19.65
N MET A 11 15.29 -6.05 -19.49
CA MET A 11 14.61 -6.24 -18.22
C MET A 11 15.05 -7.51 -17.48
N LYS A 12 15.36 -8.58 -18.21
CA LYS A 12 15.92 -9.81 -17.62
C LYS A 12 17.18 -9.61 -16.78
N TYR A 13 17.97 -8.58 -17.05
CA TYR A 13 19.16 -8.26 -16.24
C TYR A 13 18.79 -7.55 -14.97
N LEU A 14 17.79 -6.66 -15.03
CA LEU A 14 17.22 -6.01 -13.84
C LEU A 14 16.59 -7.07 -12.94
N ASN A 15 15.74 -7.94 -13.47
CA ASN A 15 15.09 -9.02 -12.73
C ASN A 15 16.10 -9.90 -12.02
N ARG A 16 17.12 -10.37 -12.73
CA ARG A 16 18.19 -11.19 -12.13
C ARG A 16 18.93 -10.47 -11.00
N ALA A 17 19.09 -9.15 -11.10
CA ALA A 17 19.74 -8.36 -10.06
C ALA A 17 18.86 -8.14 -8.83
N LEU A 18 17.54 -8.08 -9.02
CA LEU A 18 16.55 -7.80 -7.94
C LEU A 18 15.98 -9.07 -7.29
N GLU A 19 15.94 -10.20 -7.99
CA GLU A 19 15.42 -11.47 -7.47
C GLU A 19 16.02 -11.86 -6.09
N PRO A 20 17.34 -11.70 -5.84
CA PRO A 20 17.89 -11.96 -4.51
C PRO A 20 17.32 -11.08 -3.40
N LEU A 21 16.76 -9.90 -3.72
CA LEU A 21 16.09 -9.05 -2.74
C LEU A 21 14.73 -9.64 -2.34
N ILE A 22 13.99 -10.24 -3.27
CA ILE A 22 12.74 -10.94 -2.96
C ILE A 22 13.03 -12.18 -2.11
N GLU A 23 14.04 -12.98 -2.47
CA GLU A 23 14.47 -14.12 -1.65
C GLU A 23 14.85 -13.68 -0.23
N LYS A 24 15.53 -12.55 -0.11
CA LYS A 24 15.91 -11.97 1.18
C LYS A 24 14.71 -11.48 1.98
N LEU A 25 13.75 -10.84 1.32
CA LEU A 25 12.49 -10.40 1.91
C LEU A 25 11.73 -11.56 2.52
N GLU A 26 11.58 -12.66 1.76
CA GLU A 26 10.95 -13.90 2.25
C GLU A 26 11.71 -14.48 3.45
N SER A 27 13.03 -14.51 3.38
CA SER A 27 13.86 -14.97 4.50
C SER A 27 13.64 -14.15 5.78
N TYR A 28 13.48 -12.83 5.67
CA TYR A 28 13.20 -11.96 6.81
C TYR A 28 11.80 -12.21 7.38
N LYS A 29 10.78 -12.39 6.55
CA LYS A 29 9.42 -12.75 6.97
C LYS A 29 9.42 -14.08 7.74
N LEU A 30 10.02 -15.14 7.17
CA LEU A 30 10.08 -16.46 7.79
C LEU A 30 10.83 -16.48 9.11
N SER A 31 11.81 -15.61 9.31
CA SER A 31 12.56 -15.49 10.55
C SER A 31 11.99 -14.49 11.56
N ASN A 32 10.82 -13.91 11.29
CA ASN A 32 10.18 -12.84 12.07
C ASN A 32 11.05 -11.58 12.22
N ASN A 33 11.98 -11.35 11.30
CA ASN A 33 12.76 -10.12 11.24
C ASN A 33 11.95 -9.00 10.56
N PHE A 34 10.82 -8.63 11.18
CA PHE A 34 9.81 -7.76 10.57
C PHE A 34 10.32 -6.34 10.30
N GLU A 35 11.22 -5.81 11.12
CA GLU A 35 11.83 -4.50 10.89
C GLU A 35 12.63 -4.48 9.57
N GLN A 36 13.47 -5.50 9.34
CA GLN A 36 14.24 -5.63 8.11
C GLN A 36 13.35 -5.93 6.90
N ALA A 37 12.31 -6.74 7.08
CA ALA A 37 11.33 -7.03 6.05
C ALA A 37 10.58 -5.75 5.65
N PHE A 38 10.11 -4.97 6.62
CA PHE A 38 9.46 -3.67 6.38
C PHE A 38 10.39 -2.70 5.64
N PHE A 39 11.63 -2.52 6.11
CA PHE A 39 12.59 -1.64 5.47
C PHE A 39 12.85 -2.02 4.01
N LEU A 40 13.03 -3.31 3.74
CA LEU A 40 13.25 -3.80 2.37
C LEU A 40 12.01 -3.63 1.49
N SER A 41 10.81 -3.92 2.01
CA SER A 41 9.54 -3.69 1.31
C SER A 41 9.36 -2.21 0.96
N ALA A 42 9.55 -1.31 1.93
CA ALA A 42 9.44 0.13 1.71
C ALA A 42 10.42 0.62 0.64
N THR A 43 11.66 0.12 0.68
CA THR A 43 12.69 0.46 -0.33
C THR A 43 12.28 -0.03 -1.72
N LEU A 44 11.82 -1.27 -1.84
CA LEU A 44 11.35 -1.82 -3.12
C LEU A 44 10.16 -1.03 -3.67
N LEU A 45 9.18 -0.72 -2.84
CA LEU A 45 8.02 0.09 -3.23
C LEU A 45 8.45 1.46 -3.79
N GLU A 46 9.34 2.17 -3.10
CA GLU A 46 9.78 3.51 -3.51
C GLU A 46 10.69 3.50 -4.73
N GLU A 47 11.61 2.54 -4.84
CA GLU A 47 12.58 2.51 -5.95
C GLU A 47 11.98 1.89 -7.21
N MET A 48 11.14 0.84 -7.09
CA MET A 48 10.50 0.25 -8.26
C MET A 48 9.48 1.18 -8.90
N THR A 49 8.76 1.98 -8.10
CA THR A 49 7.87 3.00 -8.67
C THR A 49 8.63 4.02 -9.52
N LYS A 50 9.84 4.40 -9.13
CA LYS A 50 10.70 5.27 -9.95
C LYS A 50 11.20 4.58 -11.23
N ALA A 51 11.31 3.25 -11.22
CA ALA A 51 11.81 2.50 -12.36
C ALA A 51 10.89 2.61 -13.59
N PHE A 52 9.59 2.88 -13.41
CA PHE A 52 8.66 3.14 -14.53
C PHE A 52 9.08 4.33 -15.41
N ASP A 53 9.84 5.28 -14.87
CA ASP A 53 10.31 6.45 -15.63
C ASP A 53 11.43 6.10 -16.62
N PHE A 54 12.16 4.99 -16.41
CA PHE A 54 13.34 4.65 -17.21
C PHE A 54 13.44 3.18 -17.64
N ALA A 55 12.41 2.37 -17.42
CA ALA A 55 12.39 0.98 -17.78
C ALA A 55 11.06 0.56 -18.40
N ASP A 56 11.10 -0.38 -19.33
CA ASP A 56 9.94 -0.93 -20.02
C ASP A 56 9.29 -2.03 -19.19
N ASP A 57 8.09 -1.78 -18.68
CA ASP A 57 7.33 -2.76 -17.91
C ASP A 57 6.26 -3.51 -18.71
N SER A 58 6.41 -3.60 -20.03
CA SER A 58 5.44 -4.30 -20.89
C SER A 58 5.18 -5.76 -20.51
N ASN A 59 6.10 -6.37 -19.77
CA ASN A 59 5.97 -7.75 -19.26
C ASN A 59 5.49 -7.79 -17.79
N GLY A 60 5.31 -6.66 -17.10
CA GLY A 60 4.94 -6.60 -15.69
C GLY A 60 6.08 -6.92 -14.72
N ASP A 61 7.32 -6.78 -15.18
CA ASP A 61 8.51 -7.12 -14.38
C ASP A 61 8.66 -6.19 -13.17
N ILE A 62 8.44 -4.87 -13.35
CA ILE A 62 8.49 -3.88 -12.28
C ILE A 62 7.30 -4.08 -11.34
N GLY A 63 6.10 -4.27 -11.93
CA GLY A 63 4.86 -4.55 -11.21
C GLY A 63 5.03 -5.72 -10.25
N TYR A 64 5.67 -6.81 -10.69
CA TYR A 64 5.97 -7.98 -9.85
C TYR A 64 6.73 -7.62 -8.56
N PHE A 65 7.74 -6.75 -8.63
CA PHE A 65 8.50 -6.33 -7.44
C PHE A 65 7.68 -5.43 -6.51
N VAL A 66 6.83 -4.57 -7.07
CA VAL A 66 5.92 -3.74 -6.28
C VAL A 66 4.88 -4.61 -5.57
N ASP A 67 4.24 -5.54 -6.29
CA ASP A 67 3.27 -6.48 -5.74
C ASP A 67 3.88 -7.33 -4.62
N SER A 68 5.07 -7.90 -4.86
CA SER A 68 5.78 -8.71 -3.86
C SER A 68 6.10 -7.92 -2.59
N ALA A 69 6.50 -6.65 -2.74
CA ALA A 69 6.79 -5.79 -1.59
C ALA A 69 5.52 -5.40 -0.82
N LEU A 70 4.41 -5.14 -1.51
CA LEU A 70 3.12 -4.83 -0.90
C LEU A 70 2.54 -6.06 -0.19
N GLU A 71 2.60 -7.24 -0.81
CA GLU A 71 2.20 -8.51 -0.21
C GLU A 71 3.00 -8.79 1.07
N ALA A 72 4.31 -8.54 1.04
CA ALA A 72 5.13 -8.68 2.23
C ALA A 72 4.69 -7.74 3.38
N LEU A 73 4.30 -6.50 3.09
CA LEU A 73 3.73 -5.61 4.10
C LEU A 73 2.42 -6.17 4.67
N HIS A 74 1.53 -6.70 3.82
CA HIS A 74 0.31 -7.36 4.27
C HIS A 74 0.56 -8.54 5.19
N ASP A 75 1.58 -9.36 4.89
CA ASP A 75 1.97 -10.50 5.73
C ASP A 75 2.53 -10.03 7.08
N ILE A 76 3.42 -9.03 7.07
CA ILE A 76 4.01 -8.46 8.28
C ILE A 76 2.93 -7.93 9.21
N VAL A 77 1.99 -7.13 8.71
CA VAL A 77 0.94 -6.52 9.55
C VAL A 77 -0.13 -7.51 9.99
N SER A 78 -0.19 -8.68 9.37
CA SER A 78 -1.08 -9.78 9.75
C SER A 78 -0.46 -10.69 10.82
N SER A 79 0.80 -10.45 11.21
CA SER A 79 1.48 -11.26 12.23
C SER A 79 1.08 -10.84 13.65
N ASP A 80 0.74 -11.83 14.48
CA ASP A 80 0.44 -11.62 15.91
C ASP A 80 1.64 -11.12 16.73
N ASN A 81 2.86 -11.31 16.21
CA ASN A 81 4.10 -10.97 16.91
C ASN A 81 4.67 -9.59 16.53
N LEU A 82 3.91 -8.79 15.82
CA LEU A 82 4.37 -7.46 15.38
C LEU A 82 4.46 -6.51 16.59
N ASP A 83 5.64 -5.93 16.79
CA ASP A 83 5.91 -4.94 17.83
C ASP A 83 5.07 -3.66 17.65
N ALA A 84 4.60 -3.08 18.76
CA ALA A 84 3.73 -1.90 18.73
C ALA A 84 4.43 -0.66 18.11
N THR A 85 5.73 -0.53 18.29
CA THR A 85 6.52 0.56 17.68
C THR A 85 6.55 0.40 16.17
N LEU A 86 6.82 -0.82 15.71
CA LEU A 86 6.88 -1.13 14.28
C LEU A 86 5.49 -1.02 13.62
N LYS A 87 4.41 -1.43 14.30
CA LYS A 87 3.03 -1.18 13.82
C LYS A 87 2.78 0.29 13.52
N LYS A 88 3.17 1.16 14.46
CA LYS A 88 3.02 2.60 14.30
C LYS A 88 3.88 3.14 13.15
N GLU A 89 5.12 2.69 13.03
CA GLU A 89 6.01 3.11 11.94
C GLU A 89 5.46 2.71 10.57
N ILE A 90 4.95 1.49 10.43
CA ILE A 90 4.32 1.02 9.19
C ILE A 90 3.06 1.83 8.88
N PHE A 91 2.21 2.09 9.88
CA PHE A 91 1.02 2.91 9.70
C PHE A 91 1.38 4.32 9.19
N GLU A 92 2.32 5.00 9.87
CA GLU A 92 2.78 6.33 9.49
C GLU A 92 3.39 6.34 8.08
N TYR A 93 4.17 5.32 7.74
CA TYR A 93 4.73 5.14 6.40
C TYR A 93 3.64 5.03 5.33
N CYS A 94 2.63 4.16 5.52
CA CYS A 94 1.54 3.99 4.58
C CYS A 94 0.78 5.31 4.32
N ILE A 95 0.46 6.04 5.39
CA ILE A 95 -0.19 7.36 5.30
C ILE A 95 0.70 8.38 4.57
N GLN A 96 2.00 8.37 4.83
CA GLN A 96 2.94 9.27 4.17
C GLN A 96 3.05 8.98 2.66
N ILE A 97 3.21 7.72 2.27
CA ILE A 97 3.33 7.29 0.87
C ILE A 97 2.05 7.59 0.10
N TYR A 98 0.89 7.32 0.69
CA TYR A 98 -0.39 7.69 0.09
C TYR A 98 -0.50 9.20 -0.16
N ASN A 99 -0.18 10.02 0.85
CA ASN A 99 -0.23 11.49 0.71
C ASN A 99 0.80 12.03 -0.29
N LYS A 100 1.95 11.37 -0.47
CA LYS A 100 2.93 11.68 -1.53
C LYS A 100 2.43 11.29 -2.92
N LYS A 101 1.33 10.55 -3.03
CA LYS A 101 0.76 10.04 -4.28
C LYS A 101 1.74 9.18 -5.08
N LEU A 102 2.58 8.41 -4.39
CA LEU A 102 3.61 7.58 -5.02
C LEU A 102 3.01 6.61 -6.04
N PHE A 103 1.83 6.05 -5.74
CA PHE A 103 1.13 5.07 -6.58
C PHE A 103 -0.10 5.65 -7.31
N SER A 104 -0.15 6.97 -7.51
CA SER A 104 -1.29 7.61 -8.18
C SER A 104 -1.44 7.08 -9.61
N GLY A 105 -2.63 6.55 -9.93
CA GLY A 105 -2.90 5.91 -11.22
C GLY A 105 -2.67 4.39 -11.25
N TRP A 106 -2.31 3.79 -10.10
CA TRP A 106 -2.12 2.35 -9.94
C TRP A 106 -3.00 1.83 -8.80
N ASP A 107 -3.46 0.59 -8.88
CA ASP A 107 -4.27 -0.06 -7.83
C ASP A 107 -3.52 -0.11 -6.47
N TRP A 108 -2.20 -0.08 -6.47
CA TRP A 108 -1.36 0.01 -5.27
C TRP A 108 -1.66 1.24 -4.40
N HIS A 109 -2.28 2.26 -4.98
CA HIS A 109 -2.66 3.47 -4.24
C HIS A 109 -3.66 3.18 -3.11
N LEU A 110 -4.65 2.31 -3.35
CA LEU A 110 -5.53 1.82 -2.30
C LEU A 110 -4.89 0.69 -1.49
N GLY A 111 -4.13 -0.20 -2.13
CA GLY A 111 -3.46 -1.32 -1.47
C GLY A 111 -2.59 -0.89 -0.28
N ILE A 112 -1.90 0.26 -0.38
CA ILE A 112 -1.13 0.77 0.76
C ILE A 112 -2.01 1.22 1.94
N LEU A 113 -3.24 1.70 1.69
CA LEU A 113 -4.19 2.04 2.74
C LEU A 113 -4.85 0.80 3.37
N GLU A 114 -4.96 -0.31 2.63
CA GLU A 114 -5.41 -1.59 3.17
C GLU A 114 -4.41 -2.17 4.18
N VAL A 115 -3.11 -1.94 3.96
CA VAL A 115 -2.07 -2.25 4.97
C VAL A 115 -2.29 -1.41 6.22
N ALA A 116 -2.50 -0.09 6.05
CA ALA A 116 -2.75 0.81 7.19
C ALA A 116 -4.03 0.44 7.96
N GLU A 117 -5.10 0.00 7.27
CA GLU A 117 -6.37 -0.41 7.89
C GLU A 117 -6.18 -1.53 8.92
N LYS A 118 -5.32 -2.51 8.61
CA LYS A 118 -5.03 -3.64 9.52
C LYS A 118 -4.32 -3.21 10.82
N LEU A 119 -3.68 -2.05 10.81
CA LEU A 119 -2.91 -1.51 11.94
C LEU A 119 -3.67 -0.53 12.81
N VAL A 120 -4.92 -0.22 12.46
CA VAL A 120 -5.74 0.73 13.22
C VAL A 120 -6.07 0.17 14.61
N GLU A 121 -5.63 0.85 15.66
CA GLU A 121 -5.87 0.49 17.06
C GLU A 121 -6.59 1.62 17.84
N SER A 122 -6.74 2.82 17.26
CA SER A 122 -7.33 3.98 17.93
C SER A 122 -8.27 4.77 17.03
N GLU A 123 -9.24 5.49 17.63
CA GLU A 123 -10.15 6.38 16.90
C GLU A 123 -9.39 7.47 16.12
N LYS A 124 -8.26 7.94 16.64
CA LYS A 124 -7.44 8.96 15.98
C LYS A 124 -6.86 8.42 14.66
N GLU A 125 -6.40 7.18 14.65
CA GLU A 125 -5.89 6.52 13.43
C GLU A 125 -7.03 6.27 12.43
N VAL A 126 -8.22 5.89 12.91
CA VAL A 126 -9.43 5.81 12.09
C VAL A 126 -9.70 7.15 11.38
N ASP A 127 -9.69 8.26 12.12
CA ASP A 127 -9.95 9.58 11.55
C ASP A 127 -8.91 9.99 10.50
N VAL A 128 -7.64 9.65 10.73
CA VAL A 128 -6.55 9.87 9.77
C VAL A 128 -6.78 9.06 8.50
N LEU A 129 -7.08 7.78 8.63
CA LEU A 129 -7.29 6.88 7.50
C LEU A 129 -8.54 7.29 6.69
N ILE A 130 -9.66 7.59 7.35
CA ILE A 130 -10.87 8.11 6.70
C ILE A 130 -10.57 9.42 5.95
N SER A 131 -9.78 10.33 6.54
CA SER A 131 -9.37 11.57 5.88
C SER A 131 -8.54 11.33 4.61
N CYS A 132 -7.73 10.27 4.57
CA CYS A 132 -7.01 9.86 3.36
C CYS A 132 -7.98 9.30 2.31
N LEU A 133 -8.81 8.35 2.69
CA LEU A 133 -9.78 7.70 1.79
C LEU A 133 -10.77 8.70 1.16
N GLN A 134 -11.19 9.74 1.90
CA GLN A 134 -12.06 10.81 1.39
C GLN A 134 -11.41 11.69 0.32
N LYS A 135 -10.09 11.65 0.15
CA LYS A 135 -9.37 12.38 -0.91
C LYS A 135 -9.35 11.61 -2.24
N THR A 136 -9.67 10.33 -2.23
CA THR A 136 -9.79 9.49 -3.44
C THR A 136 -10.96 10.00 -4.28
N LYS A 137 -10.71 10.34 -5.54
CA LYS A 137 -11.70 10.98 -6.42
C LYS A 137 -11.91 10.25 -7.74
N ASP A 138 -11.21 9.17 -7.96
CA ASP A 138 -11.24 8.45 -9.23
C ASP A 138 -12.23 7.28 -9.17
N GLY A 139 -13.24 7.32 -10.01
CA GLY A 139 -14.23 6.30 -10.36
C GLY A 139 -14.33 5.09 -9.42
N TYR A 140 -13.79 3.94 -9.86
CA TYR A 140 -13.82 2.68 -9.10
C TYR A 140 -13.12 2.78 -7.73
N GLU A 141 -12.00 3.50 -7.63
CA GLU A 141 -11.29 3.70 -6.38
C GLU A 141 -12.15 4.44 -5.34
N THR A 142 -13.04 5.35 -5.79
CA THR A 142 -13.96 6.07 -4.91
C THR A 142 -14.96 5.11 -4.25
N GLU A 143 -15.48 4.14 -5.00
CA GLU A 143 -16.41 3.14 -4.46
C GLU A 143 -15.71 2.23 -3.44
N ALA A 144 -14.52 1.73 -3.76
CA ALA A 144 -13.73 0.92 -2.85
C ALA A 144 -13.39 1.70 -1.56
N ALA A 145 -12.94 2.96 -1.68
CA ALA A 145 -12.68 3.83 -0.54
C ALA A 145 -13.93 4.06 0.34
N GLN A 146 -15.11 4.22 -0.26
CA GLN A 146 -16.36 4.38 0.49
C GLN A 146 -16.73 3.12 1.27
N VAL A 147 -16.51 1.93 0.71
CA VAL A 147 -16.73 0.66 1.41
C VAL A 147 -15.79 0.53 2.60
N THR A 148 -14.51 0.83 2.43
CA THR A 148 -13.53 0.81 3.52
C THR A 148 -13.89 1.82 4.62
N ILE A 149 -14.28 3.05 4.25
CA ILE A 149 -14.76 4.04 5.23
C ILE A 149 -15.97 3.52 6.02
N LEU A 150 -16.94 2.91 5.34
CA LEU A 150 -18.12 2.35 6.00
C LEU A 150 -17.75 1.27 7.00
N ASN A 151 -16.83 0.37 6.64
CA ASN A 151 -16.34 -0.69 7.52
C ASN A 151 -15.64 -0.11 8.77
N LEU A 152 -14.78 0.90 8.59
CA LEU A 152 -14.11 1.60 9.68
C LEU A 152 -15.11 2.29 10.62
N LEU A 153 -16.10 2.99 10.06
CA LEU A 153 -17.14 3.64 10.85
C LEU A 153 -17.98 2.64 11.64
N GLN A 154 -18.36 1.50 11.04
CA GLN A 154 -19.10 0.44 11.72
C GLN A 154 -18.33 -0.18 12.89
N LYS A 155 -17.00 -0.29 12.75
CA LYS A 155 -16.15 -0.92 13.77
C LYS A 155 -15.77 0.02 14.92
N TYR A 156 -15.60 1.32 14.63
CA TYR A 156 -14.96 2.24 15.57
C TYR A 156 -15.82 3.46 15.97
N LYS A 157 -16.95 3.72 15.30
CA LYS A 157 -17.76 4.92 15.50
C LYS A 157 -19.20 4.60 15.91
N THR A 158 -19.94 5.62 16.23
CA THR A 158 -21.35 5.49 16.67
C THR A 158 -22.28 5.17 15.50
N PRO A 159 -23.43 4.52 15.75
CA PRO A 159 -24.46 4.30 14.72
C PRO A 159 -24.92 5.59 14.04
N ALA A 160 -24.91 6.72 14.75
CA ALA A 160 -25.30 8.01 14.20
C ALA A 160 -24.33 8.49 13.11
N GLU A 161 -23.00 8.34 13.32
CA GLU A 161 -21.98 8.68 12.34
C GLU A 161 -22.06 7.77 11.11
N VAL A 162 -22.29 6.48 11.31
CA VAL A 162 -22.53 5.50 10.22
C VAL A 162 -23.74 5.94 9.36
N HIS A 163 -24.89 6.26 9.99
CA HIS A 163 -26.09 6.72 9.30
C HIS A 163 -25.87 8.04 8.55
N GLN A 164 -25.12 8.98 9.15
CA GLN A 164 -24.77 10.25 8.51
C GLN A 164 -23.94 10.02 7.24
N PHE A 165 -22.94 9.13 7.31
CA PHE A 165 -22.10 8.78 6.16
C PHE A 165 -22.91 8.14 5.04
N ILE A 166 -23.77 7.15 5.35
CA ILE A 166 -24.63 6.46 4.39
C ILE A 166 -25.55 7.47 3.69
N ASN A 167 -26.25 8.31 4.45
CA ASN A 167 -27.18 9.30 3.89
C ASN A 167 -26.48 10.29 2.94
N LYS A 168 -25.26 10.73 3.30
CA LYS A 168 -24.48 11.65 2.48
C LYS A 168 -24.04 11.03 1.15
N ASN A 169 -23.70 9.75 1.14
CA ASN A 169 -23.13 9.09 -0.03
C ASN A 169 -24.19 8.44 -0.91
N ILE A 170 -25.25 7.84 -0.35
CA ILE A 170 -26.37 7.25 -1.15
C ILE A 170 -27.11 8.33 -1.94
N SER A 171 -27.22 9.56 -1.45
CA SER A 171 -27.86 10.64 -2.19
C SER A 171 -27.12 11.02 -3.49
N ASN A 172 -25.88 10.62 -3.65
CA ASN A 172 -25.07 10.86 -4.85
C ASN A 172 -25.32 9.82 -5.96
N TYR A 173 -26.06 8.74 -5.67
CA TYR A 173 -26.43 7.68 -6.64
C TYR A 173 -27.88 7.83 -7.17
N ARG A 174 -28.51 8.98 -6.97
CA ARG A 174 -29.80 9.36 -7.56
C ARG A 174 -29.56 10.49 -8.57
#